data_619e372755783bc169012c5caeccc642
#
_entry.id   619e372755783bc169012c5caeccc642
#
_cell.length_a   1.000
_cell.length_b   1.000
_cell.length_c   1.000
_cell.angle_alpha   90.00
_cell.angle_beta   90.00
_cell.angle_gamma   90.00
#
_symmetry.space_group_name_H-M   'P 1'
#
loop_
_entity.id
_entity.type
_entity.pdbx_description
1 polymer ?
#
loop_
_entity_poly.entity_id
_entity_poly.type
_entity_poly.pdbx_seq_one_letter_code
_entity_poly.pdbx_strand_id
1 'polypeptide(L)'
;REKVQFLVASAYAPPVTTDASYTEKIATFYNNLDKLMEEQTKEDVLIIGGDFNAQIGSNNPIRRRAVIQYPALGTNGMQGTNAAGIKLRDYATSKDLRFATTFFRPPHKCCPPEIANWKNKRTIRLGGYSASTFIRDGKCYQLDHFVVCAKDFKRINYAGPVTKQLISSDHKTIKLSIKIARNLKKRWNGNDKSERINKVARKR
;
A
#
# COMPACT_ATOMS: atom_id res chain seq x y z
N ARG A 1 3.18 14.41 -25.65
CA ARG A 1 2.96 14.23 -24.20
C ARG A 1 2.59 12.78 -23.99
N GLU A 2 3.43 12.02 -23.30
CA GLU A 2 3.05 10.67 -22.87
C GLU A 2 1.88 10.80 -21.88
N LYS A 3 0.74 10.25 -22.26
CA LYS A 3 -0.41 10.10 -21.36
C LYS A 3 -0.09 8.91 -20.44
N VAL A 4 -0.08 9.13 -19.12
CA VAL A 4 -0.01 8.04 -18.15
C VAL A 4 -1.45 7.61 -17.88
N GLN A 5 -1.76 6.36 -18.18
CA GLN A 5 -3.03 5.74 -17.82
C GLN A 5 -2.89 5.00 -16.50
N PHE A 6 -3.96 4.99 -15.72
CA PHE A 6 -4.04 4.26 -14.46
C PHE A 6 -5.17 3.25 -14.56
N LEU A 7 -4.84 1.98 -14.36
CA LEU A 7 -5.82 0.94 -14.12
C LEU A 7 -5.93 0.75 -12.61
N VAL A 8 -7.07 1.18 -12.04
CA VAL A 8 -7.28 1.15 -10.58
C VAL A 8 -8.38 0.16 -10.25
N ALA A 9 -8.09 -0.81 -9.40
CA ALA A 9 -9.03 -1.80 -8.95
C ALA A 9 -9.18 -1.79 -7.43
N SER A 10 -10.39 -2.06 -6.94
CA SER A 10 -10.68 -2.34 -5.54
C SER A 10 -10.76 -3.85 -5.34
N ALA A 11 -10.00 -4.37 -4.37
CA ALA A 11 -9.95 -5.79 -4.06
C ALA A 11 -10.55 -6.06 -2.67
N TYR A 12 -11.36 -7.11 -2.59
CA TYR A 12 -11.80 -7.69 -1.32
C TYR A 12 -11.61 -9.20 -1.40
N ALA A 13 -10.60 -9.71 -0.68
CA ALA A 13 -10.38 -11.14 -0.60
C ALA A 13 -11.31 -11.78 0.43
N PRO A 14 -11.82 -12.99 0.19
CA PRO A 14 -12.67 -13.68 1.16
C PRO A 14 -11.89 -13.92 2.46
N PRO A 15 -12.51 -13.65 3.63
CA PRO A 15 -11.89 -13.93 4.92
C PRO A 15 -11.68 -15.45 5.07
N VAL A 16 -10.59 -15.83 5.76
CA VAL A 16 -10.27 -17.23 6.02
C VAL A 16 -11.36 -17.83 6.91
N THR A 17 -12.04 -18.85 6.43
CA THR A 17 -13.06 -19.60 7.16
C THR A 17 -12.81 -21.10 7.02
N THR A 18 -13.48 -21.90 7.86
CA THR A 18 -13.52 -23.37 7.75
C THR A 18 -14.61 -23.85 6.80
N ASP A 19 -15.37 -22.94 6.19
CA ASP A 19 -16.42 -23.25 5.24
C ASP A 19 -15.84 -23.91 3.98
N ALA A 20 -16.48 -24.99 3.51
CA ALA A 20 -16.09 -25.70 2.28
C ALA A 20 -16.06 -24.78 1.05
N SER A 21 -16.93 -23.76 1.00
CA SER A 21 -16.97 -22.77 -0.08
C SER A 21 -15.76 -21.83 -0.12
N TYR A 22 -14.95 -21.77 0.92
CA TYR A 22 -13.76 -20.89 0.98
C TYR A 22 -12.76 -21.19 -0.14
N THR A 23 -12.53 -22.48 -0.42
CA THR A 23 -11.58 -22.89 -1.47
C THR A 23 -11.99 -22.36 -2.85
N GLU A 24 -13.26 -22.42 -3.18
CA GLU A 24 -13.80 -21.91 -4.44
C GLU A 24 -13.73 -20.37 -4.50
N LYS A 25 -14.16 -19.71 -3.43
CA LYS A 25 -14.13 -18.24 -3.33
C LYS A 25 -12.72 -17.68 -3.48
N ILE A 26 -11.72 -18.29 -2.83
CA ILE A 26 -10.34 -17.82 -2.92
C ILE A 26 -9.72 -18.13 -4.30
N ALA A 27 -10.08 -19.24 -4.94
CA ALA A 27 -9.67 -19.53 -6.30
C ALA A 27 -10.26 -18.50 -7.28
N THR A 28 -11.54 -18.18 -7.14
CA THR A 28 -12.23 -17.14 -7.93
C THR A 28 -11.55 -15.78 -7.74
N PHE A 29 -11.16 -15.42 -6.52
CA PHE A 29 -10.43 -14.18 -6.24
C PHE A 29 -9.12 -14.09 -7.03
N TYR A 30 -8.28 -15.13 -7.01
CA TYR A 30 -7.02 -15.13 -7.77
C TYR A 30 -7.26 -15.14 -9.28
N ASN A 31 -8.23 -15.88 -9.78
CA ASN A 31 -8.61 -15.87 -11.20
C ASN A 31 -9.06 -14.46 -11.66
N ASN A 32 -9.77 -13.71 -10.82
CA ASN A 32 -10.15 -12.34 -11.12
C ASN A 32 -8.95 -11.38 -11.11
N LEU A 33 -7.99 -11.60 -10.23
CA LEU A 33 -6.72 -10.85 -10.28
C LEU A 33 -5.92 -11.13 -11.56
N ASP A 34 -5.86 -12.38 -12.00
CA ASP A 34 -5.21 -12.75 -13.25
C ASP A 34 -5.88 -12.07 -14.46
N LYS A 35 -7.20 -12.10 -14.55
CA LYS A 35 -7.95 -11.39 -15.61
C LYS A 35 -7.68 -9.89 -15.60
N LEU A 36 -7.68 -9.24 -14.40
CA LEU A 36 -7.35 -7.83 -14.28
C LEU A 36 -5.93 -7.51 -14.80
N MET A 37 -4.97 -8.42 -14.55
CA MET A 37 -3.61 -8.24 -15.04
C MET A 37 -3.49 -8.45 -16.56
N GLU A 38 -4.32 -9.30 -17.15
CA GLU A 38 -4.42 -9.49 -18.60
C GLU A 38 -4.98 -8.24 -19.31
N GLU A 39 -5.89 -7.51 -18.66
CA GLU A 39 -6.42 -6.23 -19.18
C GLU A 39 -5.39 -5.09 -19.14
N GLN A 40 -4.32 -5.22 -18.36
CA GLN A 40 -3.30 -4.20 -18.22
C GLN A 40 -2.46 -4.08 -19.50
N THR A 41 -2.39 -2.89 -20.08
CA THR A 41 -1.44 -2.59 -21.16
C THR A 41 -0.05 -2.26 -20.60
N LYS A 42 0.97 -2.19 -21.49
CA LYS A 42 2.36 -1.85 -21.06
C LYS A 42 2.47 -0.42 -20.51
N GLU A 43 1.62 0.47 -20.97
CA GLU A 43 1.57 1.89 -20.63
C GLU A 43 0.81 2.14 -19.32
N ASP A 44 -0.04 1.20 -18.88
CA ASP A 44 -0.86 1.36 -17.71
C ASP A 44 -0.07 1.19 -16.42
N VAL A 45 -0.34 2.07 -15.47
CA VAL A 45 0.08 1.92 -14.07
C VAL A 45 -1.03 1.19 -13.32
N LEU A 46 -0.83 -0.10 -13.04
CA LEU A 46 -1.78 -0.90 -12.26
C LEU A 46 -1.66 -0.57 -10.77
N ILE A 47 -2.82 -0.31 -10.17
CA ILE A 47 -2.96 -0.10 -8.73
C ILE A 47 -4.14 -0.94 -8.24
N ILE A 48 -3.88 -1.88 -7.35
CA ILE A 48 -4.91 -2.67 -6.68
C ILE A 48 -4.93 -2.24 -5.22
N GLY A 49 -6.04 -1.70 -4.74
CA GLY A 49 -6.19 -1.28 -3.35
C GLY A 49 -7.34 -2.04 -2.68
N GLY A 50 -7.19 -2.43 -1.41
CA GLY A 50 -8.30 -3.05 -0.70
C GLY A 50 -7.90 -3.91 0.49
N ASP A 51 -8.89 -4.61 1.03
CA ASP A 51 -8.74 -5.60 2.10
C ASP A 51 -8.48 -6.99 1.51
N PHE A 52 -7.28 -7.49 1.76
CA PHE A 52 -6.86 -8.81 1.29
C PHE A 52 -7.11 -9.92 2.31
N ASN A 53 -7.65 -9.61 3.49
CA ASN A 53 -7.88 -10.56 4.59
C ASN A 53 -6.68 -11.50 4.87
N ALA A 54 -5.47 -11.00 4.63
CA ALA A 54 -4.22 -11.76 4.64
C ALA A 54 -3.10 -10.99 5.34
N GLN A 55 -2.53 -11.59 6.37
CA GLN A 55 -1.34 -11.06 7.06
C GLN A 55 -0.09 -11.51 6.29
N ILE A 56 0.51 -10.62 5.51
CA ILE A 56 1.61 -10.94 4.58
C ILE A 56 3.00 -10.91 5.20
N GLY A 57 3.16 -10.26 6.36
CA GLY A 57 4.47 -10.08 6.98
C GLY A 57 5.29 -8.93 6.38
N SER A 58 6.58 -8.90 6.69
CA SER A 58 7.53 -7.94 6.12
C SER A 58 8.95 -8.52 6.09
N ASN A 59 9.82 -7.92 5.27
CA ASN A 59 11.25 -8.26 5.19
C ASN A 59 12.08 -7.65 6.34
N ASN A 60 11.46 -7.22 7.44
CA ASN A 60 12.18 -6.61 8.56
C ASN A 60 12.98 -7.67 9.34
N PRO A 61 14.29 -7.59 9.43
CA PRO A 61 15.11 -8.51 10.21
C PRO A 61 15.04 -8.17 11.70
N ILE A 62 13.99 -8.58 12.42
CA ILE A 62 13.89 -8.38 13.88
C ILE A 62 14.95 -9.20 14.64
N ARG A 63 15.36 -10.33 14.09
CA ARG A 63 16.41 -11.17 14.63
C ARG A 63 17.41 -11.45 13.52
N ARG A 64 18.70 -11.30 13.78
CA ARG A 64 19.85 -11.51 12.87
C ARG A 64 19.93 -12.90 12.18
N ARG A 65 18.83 -13.60 12.01
CA ARG A 65 18.73 -14.84 11.23
C ARG A 65 18.52 -14.48 9.78
N ALA A 66 19.13 -15.23 8.87
CA ALA A 66 18.87 -15.13 7.45
C ALA A 66 17.36 -15.18 7.20
N VAL A 67 16.78 -14.05 6.84
CA VAL A 67 15.35 -13.94 6.52
C VAL A 67 15.26 -14.11 5.01
N ILE A 68 14.45 -15.05 4.56
CA ILE A 68 14.07 -15.12 3.15
C ILE A 68 13.47 -13.76 2.80
N GLN A 69 14.11 -13.05 1.86
CA GLN A 69 13.60 -11.78 1.39
C GLN A 69 12.65 -12.01 0.23
N TYR A 70 11.46 -11.47 0.33
CA TYR A 70 10.46 -11.51 -0.72
C TYR A 70 10.49 -10.19 -1.50
N PRO A 71 10.72 -10.20 -2.82
CA PRO A 71 10.74 -8.98 -3.63
C PRO A 71 9.44 -8.17 -3.53
N ALA A 72 8.32 -8.87 -3.31
CA ALA A 72 7.00 -8.26 -3.13
C ALA A 72 6.86 -7.44 -1.83
N LEU A 73 7.75 -7.61 -0.84
CA LEU A 73 7.65 -7.01 0.49
C LEU A 73 8.77 -6.02 0.79
N GLY A 74 8.41 -4.95 1.49
CA GLY A 74 9.36 -4.03 2.14
C GLY A 74 9.63 -4.38 3.61
N THR A 75 10.36 -3.50 4.29
CA THR A 75 10.82 -3.68 5.67
C THR A 75 9.93 -3.00 6.72
N ASN A 76 8.90 -2.26 6.30
CA ASN A 76 8.07 -1.42 7.18
C ASN A 76 6.67 -1.99 7.45
N GLY A 77 6.35 -3.19 6.95
CA GLY A 77 5.11 -3.88 7.25
C GLY A 77 5.08 -4.48 8.67
N MET A 78 3.91 -4.93 9.09
CA MET A 78 3.76 -5.69 10.33
C MET A 78 4.46 -7.05 10.21
N GLN A 79 4.96 -7.51 11.34
CA GLN A 79 5.54 -8.84 11.45
C GLN A 79 4.44 -9.91 11.56
N GLY A 80 4.83 -11.13 11.25
CA GLY A 80 3.92 -12.27 11.25
C GLY A 80 3.21 -12.46 9.91
N THR A 81 2.89 -13.70 9.60
CA THR A 81 2.15 -14.08 8.40
C THR A 81 1.23 -15.24 8.74
N ASN A 82 0.09 -15.33 8.06
CA ASN A 82 -0.83 -16.47 8.12
C ASN A 82 -0.82 -17.22 6.78
N ALA A 83 -1.54 -18.34 6.71
CA ALA A 83 -1.57 -19.18 5.50
C ALA A 83 -2.07 -18.43 4.26
N ALA A 84 -3.09 -17.55 4.40
CA ALA A 84 -3.55 -16.69 3.32
C ALA A 84 -2.47 -15.69 2.90
N GLY A 85 -1.73 -15.11 3.87
CA GLY A 85 -0.62 -14.19 3.61
C GLY A 85 0.55 -14.83 2.89
N ILE A 86 0.86 -16.10 3.18
CA ILE A 86 1.88 -16.86 2.44
C ILE A 86 1.47 -16.98 0.97
N LYS A 87 0.24 -17.47 0.69
CA LYS A 87 -0.27 -17.62 -0.68
C LYS A 87 -0.28 -16.29 -1.44
N LEU A 88 -0.77 -15.22 -0.81
CA LEU A 88 -0.85 -13.91 -1.43
C LEU A 88 0.54 -13.31 -1.74
N ARG A 89 1.51 -13.50 -0.86
CA ARG A 89 2.89 -13.08 -1.04
C ARG A 89 3.57 -13.83 -2.19
N ASP A 90 3.36 -15.15 -2.27
CA ASP A 90 3.92 -15.99 -3.31
C ASP A 90 3.29 -15.65 -4.67
N TYR A 91 1.97 -15.42 -4.72
CA TYR A 91 1.28 -14.91 -5.90
C TYR A 91 1.86 -13.57 -6.36
N ALA A 92 1.98 -12.60 -5.46
CA ALA A 92 2.52 -11.29 -5.80
C ALA A 92 3.98 -11.36 -6.31
N THR A 93 4.79 -12.26 -5.73
CA THR A 93 6.16 -12.49 -6.17
C THR A 93 6.19 -13.08 -7.58
N SER A 94 5.34 -14.06 -7.89
CA SER A 94 5.26 -14.69 -9.22
C SER A 94 4.80 -13.73 -10.33
N LYS A 95 4.03 -12.70 -9.96
CA LYS A 95 3.47 -11.69 -10.89
C LYS A 95 4.27 -10.37 -10.90
N ASP A 96 5.43 -10.32 -10.28
CA ASP A 96 6.27 -9.10 -10.13
C ASP A 96 5.48 -7.91 -9.55
N LEU A 97 4.64 -8.18 -8.55
CA LEU A 97 3.88 -7.20 -7.81
C LEU A 97 4.58 -6.84 -6.49
N ARG A 98 4.31 -5.64 -5.98
CA ARG A 98 4.81 -5.15 -4.70
C ARG A 98 3.69 -4.64 -3.82
N PHE A 99 3.67 -5.05 -2.56
CA PHE A 99 2.79 -4.49 -1.54
C PHE A 99 3.36 -3.15 -1.07
N ALA A 100 2.99 -2.07 -1.75
CA ALA A 100 3.56 -0.75 -1.53
C ALA A 100 3.47 -0.30 -0.06
N THR A 101 2.42 -0.69 0.66
CA THR A 101 2.21 -0.41 2.08
C THR A 101 3.28 -0.96 3.02
N THR A 102 4.10 -1.91 2.56
CA THR A 102 5.20 -2.47 3.37
C THR A 102 6.55 -1.78 3.16
N PHE A 103 6.67 -0.91 2.16
CA PHE A 103 7.94 -0.25 1.83
C PHE A 103 8.10 1.11 2.50
N PHE A 104 7.00 1.79 2.86
CA PHE A 104 7.03 3.11 3.44
C PHE A 104 6.82 3.05 4.93
N ARG A 105 7.62 3.84 5.66
CA ARG A 105 7.48 3.94 7.11
C ARG A 105 6.21 4.72 7.45
N PRO A 106 5.24 4.08 8.13
CA PRO A 106 4.04 4.78 8.56
C PRO A 106 4.37 5.80 9.66
N PRO A 107 3.61 6.91 9.76
CA PRO A 107 3.75 7.86 10.85
C PRO A 107 3.57 7.16 12.21
N HIS A 108 4.40 7.55 13.20
CA HIS A 108 4.32 6.96 14.55
C HIS A 108 2.93 7.11 15.19
N LYS A 109 2.23 8.19 14.87
CA LYS A 109 0.85 8.46 15.36
C LYS A 109 -0.20 7.47 14.85
N CYS A 110 0.15 6.62 13.87
CA CYS A 110 -0.73 5.53 13.43
C CYS A 110 -0.69 4.30 14.35
N CYS A 111 0.20 4.27 15.34
CA CYS A 111 0.23 3.20 16.33
C CYS A 111 -1.05 3.23 17.18
N PRO A 112 -1.72 2.10 17.38
CA PRO A 112 -2.90 2.02 18.24
C PRO A 112 -2.60 2.50 19.67
N PRO A 113 -3.53 3.22 20.33
CA PRO A 113 -3.32 3.76 21.69
C PRO A 113 -2.96 2.68 22.72
N GLU A 114 -3.55 1.50 22.62
CA GLU A 114 -3.33 0.36 23.51
C GLU A 114 -1.87 -0.13 23.48
N ILE A 115 -1.23 0.04 22.31
CA ILE A 115 0.17 -0.35 22.09
C ILE A 115 1.10 0.86 22.27
N ALA A 116 0.62 2.08 21.99
CA ALA A 116 1.41 3.30 22.10
C ALA A 116 1.88 3.56 23.54
N ASN A 117 1.10 3.13 24.53
CA ASN A 117 1.42 3.27 25.96
C ASN A 117 2.40 2.21 26.48
N TRP A 118 2.82 1.26 25.67
CA TRP A 118 3.79 0.25 26.09
C TRP A 118 5.16 0.90 26.37
N LYS A 119 5.76 0.51 27.51
CA LYS A 119 7.04 1.06 28.00
C LYS A 119 8.20 0.92 27.01
N ASN A 120 8.11 -0.01 26.04
CA ASN A 120 9.16 -0.27 25.07
C ASN A 120 8.81 0.25 23.65
N LYS A 121 8.97 1.55 23.43
CA LYS A 121 8.76 2.22 22.13
C LYS A 121 9.60 1.63 20.97
N ARG A 122 10.75 1.00 21.28
CA ARG A 122 11.62 0.36 20.28
C ARG A 122 10.96 -0.91 19.73
N THR A 123 10.36 -1.73 20.58
CA THR A 123 9.64 -2.95 20.18
C THR A 123 8.44 -2.61 19.29
N ILE A 124 7.71 -1.54 19.61
CA ILE A 124 6.58 -1.06 18.81
C ILE A 124 7.03 -0.71 17.39
N ARG A 125 8.15 0.03 17.27
CA ARG A 125 8.70 0.42 15.95
C ARG A 125 9.20 -0.80 15.16
N LEU A 126 9.91 -1.70 15.81
CA LEU A 126 10.46 -2.92 15.19
C LEU A 126 9.36 -3.93 14.83
N GLY A 127 8.26 -3.95 15.59
CA GLY A 127 7.12 -4.83 15.33
C GLY A 127 6.21 -4.38 14.19
N GLY A 128 6.41 -3.15 13.67
CA GLY A 128 5.60 -2.61 12.58
C GLY A 128 4.15 -2.27 12.95
N TYR A 129 3.81 -2.19 14.24
CA TYR A 129 2.43 -1.90 14.68
C TYR A 129 1.84 -0.60 14.14
N SER A 130 2.67 0.38 13.81
CA SER A 130 2.23 1.61 13.13
C SER A 130 1.67 1.33 11.73
N ALA A 131 2.01 0.19 11.12
CA ALA A 131 1.52 -0.23 9.81
C ALA A 131 0.17 -0.97 9.89
N SER A 132 -0.36 -1.24 11.10
CA SER A 132 -1.64 -1.93 11.24
C SER A 132 -2.75 -1.16 10.54
N THR A 133 -3.63 -1.89 9.86
CA THR A 133 -4.79 -1.34 9.15
C THR A 133 -6.11 -1.84 9.73
N PHE A 134 -6.08 -2.90 10.52
CA PHE A 134 -7.23 -3.49 11.17
C PHE A 134 -6.94 -3.78 12.63
N ILE A 135 -7.91 -3.50 13.53
CA ILE A 135 -7.78 -3.72 14.98
C ILE A 135 -9.04 -4.41 15.47
N ARG A 136 -8.86 -5.58 16.10
CA ARG A 136 -9.95 -6.34 16.68
C ARG A 136 -9.49 -7.01 17.98
N ASP A 137 -10.27 -6.91 19.04
CA ASP A 137 -10.02 -7.53 20.35
C ASP A 137 -8.60 -7.23 20.88
N GLY A 138 -8.14 -5.97 20.77
CA GLY A 138 -6.81 -5.53 21.17
C GLY A 138 -5.66 -6.08 20.31
N LYS A 139 -5.95 -6.82 19.24
CA LYS A 139 -4.96 -7.32 18.28
C LYS A 139 -4.92 -6.45 17.04
N CYS A 140 -3.71 -6.28 16.52
CA CYS A 140 -3.45 -5.43 15.35
C CYS A 140 -3.05 -6.31 14.16
N TYR A 141 -3.59 -5.99 12.99
CA TYR A 141 -3.33 -6.69 11.74
C TYR A 141 -3.06 -5.69 10.63
N GLN A 142 -2.34 -6.10 9.60
CA GLN A 142 -2.18 -5.35 8.37
C GLN A 142 -2.80 -6.17 7.24
N LEU A 143 -4.06 -5.88 6.92
CA LEU A 143 -4.87 -6.61 5.96
C LEU A 143 -5.14 -5.79 4.70
N ASP A 144 -5.10 -4.45 4.84
CA ASP A 144 -5.36 -3.52 3.75
C ASP A 144 -4.06 -3.10 3.09
N HIS A 145 -3.99 -3.24 1.77
CA HIS A 145 -2.79 -2.97 1.02
C HIS A 145 -3.07 -2.18 -0.25
N PHE A 146 -2.03 -1.47 -0.72
CA PHE A 146 -1.90 -1.08 -2.12
C PHE A 146 -0.86 -1.97 -2.77
N VAL A 147 -1.26 -2.61 -3.86
CA VAL A 147 -0.41 -3.48 -4.68
C VAL A 147 -0.19 -2.79 -6.01
N VAL A 148 1.06 -2.77 -6.47
CA VAL A 148 1.47 -2.14 -7.73
C VAL A 148 2.48 -3.04 -8.44
N CYS A 149 2.59 -2.93 -9.77
CA CYS A 149 3.65 -3.60 -10.51
C CYS A 149 5.04 -3.07 -10.11
N ALA A 150 6.03 -3.95 -10.04
CA ALA A 150 7.40 -3.55 -9.68
C ALA A 150 7.98 -2.51 -10.63
N LYS A 151 7.67 -2.57 -11.94
CA LYS A 151 8.07 -1.59 -12.95
C LYS A 151 7.66 -0.15 -12.59
N ASP A 152 6.50 0.02 -11.95
CA ASP A 152 5.90 1.31 -11.61
C ASP A 152 6.14 1.75 -10.18
N PHE A 153 6.72 0.89 -9.35
CA PHE A 153 6.95 1.17 -7.94
C PHE A 153 7.73 2.48 -7.68
N LYS A 154 8.66 2.85 -8.58
CA LYS A 154 9.40 4.11 -8.53
C LYS A 154 8.53 5.37 -8.59
N ARG A 155 7.28 5.23 -9.02
CA ARG A 155 6.29 6.31 -9.06
C ARG A 155 5.61 6.54 -7.71
N ILE A 156 5.70 5.59 -6.77
CA ILE A 156 5.06 5.69 -5.48
C ILE A 156 5.90 6.55 -4.53
N ASN A 157 5.29 7.57 -3.96
CA ASN A 157 5.91 8.43 -2.93
C ASN A 157 5.59 7.97 -1.52
N TYR A 158 4.40 7.42 -1.33
CA TYR A 158 3.93 6.91 -0.04
C TYR A 158 2.77 5.94 -0.26
N ALA A 159 2.74 4.89 0.54
CA ALA A 159 1.60 3.99 0.71
C ALA A 159 1.54 3.53 2.16
N GLY A 160 0.37 3.63 2.78
CA GLY A 160 0.20 3.18 4.16
C GLY A 160 -0.92 3.90 4.92
N PRO A 161 -1.10 3.59 6.21
CA PRO A 161 -2.14 4.19 7.02
C PRO A 161 -1.93 5.68 7.21
N VAL A 162 -3.03 6.42 7.34
CA VAL A 162 -3.02 7.85 7.68
C VAL A 162 -3.24 8.06 9.17
N THR A 163 -2.79 9.21 9.69
CA THR A 163 -2.91 9.55 11.11
C THR A 163 -4.33 9.88 11.55
N LYS A 164 -5.16 10.36 10.63
CA LYS A 164 -6.54 10.75 10.89
C LYS A 164 -7.47 9.73 10.28
N GLN A 165 -8.28 9.08 11.12
CA GLN A 165 -9.37 8.24 10.65
C GLN A 165 -10.42 9.13 10.00
N LEU A 166 -10.81 8.80 8.77
CA LEU A 166 -11.79 9.58 7.99
C LEU A 166 -13.20 8.99 8.11
N ILE A 167 -13.30 7.72 8.46
CA ILE A 167 -14.55 6.96 8.53
C ILE A 167 -14.55 6.19 9.86
N SER A 168 -15.72 6.08 10.51
CA SER A 168 -15.89 5.21 11.68
C SER A 168 -15.86 3.75 11.22
N SER A 169 -14.79 3.05 11.51
CA SER A 169 -14.55 1.65 11.11
C SER A 169 -13.47 1.04 12.00
N ASP A 170 -13.46 -0.26 12.14
CA ASP A 170 -12.35 -1.06 12.71
C ASP A 170 -11.16 -1.16 11.74
N HIS A 171 -11.36 -0.79 10.46
CA HIS A 171 -10.28 -0.59 9.50
C HIS A 171 -9.79 0.86 9.48
N LYS A 172 -8.47 1.03 9.39
CA LYS A 172 -7.85 2.34 9.22
C LYS A 172 -7.83 2.74 7.75
N THR A 173 -8.05 4.02 7.53
CA THR A 173 -7.85 4.60 6.20
C THR A 173 -6.40 4.46 5.76
N ILE A 174 -6.16 3.92 4.56
CA ILE A 174 -4.86 3.90 3.91
C ILE A 174 -4.80 4.91 2.77
N LYS A 175 -3.61 5.45 2.50
CA LYS A 175 -3.35 6.45 1.46
C LYS A 175 -2.29 5.95 0.50
N LEU A 176 -2.49 6.19 -0.79
CA LEU A 176 -1.47 6.07 -1.83
C LEU A 176 -1.15 7.47 -2.38
N SER A 177 0.14 7.77 -2.53
CA SER A 177 0.62 9.01 -3.16
C SER A 177 1.55 8.67 -4.32
N ILE A 178 1.24 9.20 -5.51
CA ILE A 178 1.89 8.85 -6.77
C ILE A 178 2.46 10.10 -7.43
N LYS A 179 3.63 9.95 -8.06
CA LYS A 179 4.21 10.97 -8.96
C LYS A 179 3.61 10.84 -10.35
N ILE A 180 2.86 11.83 -10.79
CA ILE A 180 2.21 11.81 -12.11
C ILE A 180 3.13 12.35 -13.21
N ALA A 181 4.05 13.28 -12.93
CA ALA A 181 5.05 13.74 -13.89
C ALA A 181 6.27 14.40 -13.24
N ARG A 182 7.45 14.16 -13.84
CA ARG A 182 8.67 14.96 -13.54
C ARG A 182 8.74 16.27 -14.33
N ASN A 183 7.94 16.48 -15.36
CA ASN A 183 8.13 17.53 -16.34
C ASN A 183 7.24 18.78 -16.19
N LEU A 184 6.40 18.88 -15.17
CA LEU A 184 5.64 20.11 -14.93
C LEU A 184 6.51 21.29 -14.46
N LYS A 185 7.70 21.02 -13.88
CA LYS A 185 8.60 22.09 -13.44
C LYS A 185 9.42 22.74 -14.56
N LYS A 186 9.54 22.13 -15.75
CA LYS A 186 10.32 22.68 -16.86
C LYS A 186 9.54 23.66 -17.76
N ARG A 187 8.28 23.92 -17.49
CA ARG A 187 7.43 24.81 -18.30
C ARG A 187 7.04 26.13 -17.62
N TRP A 188 7.67 26.43 -16.50
CA TRP A 188 7.68 27.80 -16.01
C TRP A 188 8.82 28.57 -16.73
N ASN A 189 8.67 28.76 -18.04
CA ASN A 189 9.45 29.72 -18.78
C ASN A 189 9.03 31.12 -18.30
N GLY A 190 10.04 31.96 -18.00
CA GLY A 190 9.91 33.27 -17.36
C GLY A 190 8.94 34.28 -17.99
N ASN A 191 8.27 33.96 -19.12
CA ASN A 191 7.25 34.79 -19.74
C ASN A 191 5.92 34.89 -18.99
N ASP A 192 5.62 33.91 -18.08
CA ASP A 192 4.36 33.91 -17.32
C ASP A 192 4.42 34.89 -16.11
N LYS A 193 5.61 35.32 -15.71
CA LYS A 193 5.78 36.36 -14.67
C LYS A 193 5.40 37.74 -15.20
N SER A 194 5.69 38.03 -16.47
CA SER A 194 5.37 39.33 -17.09
C SER A 194 3.87 39.51 -17.27
N GLU A 195 3.12 38.47 -17.63
CA GLU A 195 1.67 38.57 -17.79
C GLU A 195 0.91 38.72 -16.42
N ARG A 196 1.40 38.12 -15.36
CA ARG A 196 0.81 38.31 -14.02
C ARG A 196 1.08 39.70 -13.47
N ILE A 197 2.28 40.24 -13.68
CA ILE A 197 2.62 41.62 -13.26
C ILE A 197 1.76 42.63 -14.03
N ASN A 198 1.57 42.40 -15.32
CA ASN A 198 0.73 43.29 -16.15
C ASN A 198 -0.77 43.20 -15.84
N LYS A 199 -1.29 42.04 -15.38
CA LYS A 199 -2.68 41.91 -14.93
C LYS A 199 -2.94 42.56 -13.57
N VAL A 200 -1.96 42.62 -12.69
CA VAL A 200 -2.06 43.29 -11.39
C VAL A 200 -1.94 44.83 -11.57
N ALA A 201 -1.08 45.29 -12.46
CA ALA A 201 -0.91 46.72 -12.76
C ALA A 201 -2.13 47.34 -13.48
N ARG A 202 -2.94 46.56 -14.23
CA ARG A 202 -4.18 47.04 -14.90
C ARG A 202 -5.43 47.05 -14.00
N LYS A 203 -5.33 46.62 -12.75
CA LYS A 203 -6.43 46.63 -11.76
C LYS A 203 -6.24 47.67 -10.63
N ARG A 204 -5.32 48.58 -10.81
CA ARG A 204 -5.16 49.83 -10.03
C ARG A 204 -5.45 50.99 -11.01
#